data_b415ca666b83c0ceb18a6c181d6f972e
#
_entry.id   b415ca666b83c0ceb18a6c181d6f972e
#
_cell.length_a   1.000
_cell.length_b   1.000
_cell.length_c   1.000
_cell.angle_alpha   90.00
_cell.angle_beta   90.00
_cell.angle_gamma   90.00
#
_symmetry.space_group_name_H-M   'P 1'
#
loop_
_entity.id
_entity.type
_entity.pdbx_description
1 polymer ?
#
loop_
_entity_poly.entity_id
_entity_poly.type
_entity_poly.pdbx_seq_one_letter_code
_entity_poly.pdbx_strand_id
1 'polypeptide(L)'
;VGNLILPTPLLKSMENGYKVLLYASLENRVKRIREVYTKGPGENIPELQKATRSLEKRLGRARVEELNNLLSERDFDSVFSYLLNKYYDPLYRYPDGPSHEYDLSVDTKDMKKAVQELTCFIQNLPEYEHTDLGRYSQWKSARN
;
A
#
# COMPACT_ATOMS: atom_id res chain seq x y z
N VAL A 1 -4.38 14.39 1.12
CA VAL A 1 -4.67 13.26 0.21
C VAL A 1 -5.58 13.82 -0.86
N GLY A 2 -5.04 14.03 -2.07
CA GLY A 2 -5.83 14.49 -3.20
C GLY A 2 -6.89 13.46 -3.56
N ASN A 3 -8.12 13.91 -3.80
CA ASN A 3 -9.15 13.08 -4.39
C ASN A 3 -8.68 12.71 -5.81
N LEU A 4 -8.19 11.50 -5.98
CA LEU A 4 -7.87 10.98 -7.30
C LEU A 4 -9.19 10.71 -8.01
N ILE A 5 -9.58 11.60 -8.91
CA ILE A 5 -10.75 11.40 -9.77
C ILE A 5 -10.28 10.53 -10.93
N LEU A 6 -10.64 9.24 -10.88
CA LEU A 6 -10.38 8.33 -12.00
C LEU A 6 -11.41 8.56 -13.12
N PRO A 7 -10.99 8.57 -14.40
CA PRO A 7 -11.91 8.62 -15.53
C PRO A 7 -12.90 7.43 -15.50
N THR A 8 -14.15 7.70 -15.85
CA THR A 8 -15.22 6.67 -15.85
C THR A 8 -14.88 5.39 -16.62
N PRO A 9 -14.21 5.43 -17.79
CA PRO A 9 -13.82 4.20 -18.50
C PRO A 9 -12.84 3.35 -17.68
N LEU A 10 -11.90 3.98 -16.94
CA LEU A 10 -10.96 3.27 -16.09
C LEU A 10 -11.66 2.62 -14.90
N LEU A 11 -12.61 3.33 -14.26
CA LEU A 11 -13.41 2.77 -13.18
C LEU A 11 -14.17 1.53 -13.63
N LYS A 12 -14.84 1.58 -14.79
CA LYS A 12 -15.55 0.43 -15.36
C LYS A 12 -14.62 -0.75 -15.65
N SER A 13 -13.42 -0.49 -16.17
CA SER A 13 -12.42 -1.54 -16.40
C SER A 13 -11.94 -2.16 -15.09
N MET A 14 -11.79 -1.38 -14.04
CA MET A 14 -11.41 -1.87 -12.71
C MET A 14 -12.53 -2.68 -12.04
N GLU A 15 -13.80 -2.32 -12.29
CA GLU A 15 -14.96 -3.08 -11.77
C GLU A 15 -15.04 -4.49 -12.35
N ASN A 16 -14.68 -4.63 -13.64
CA ASN A 16 -14.69 -5.90 -14.37
C ASN A 16 -13.35 -6.64 -14.35
N GLY A 17 -12.32 -6.04 -13.75
CA GLY A 17 -10.99 -6.63 -13.67
C GLY A 17 -10.84 -7.57 -12.48
N TYR A 18 -9.84 -8.45 -12.54
CA TYR A 18 -9.47 -9.29 -11.41
C TYR A 18 -8.87 -8.43 -10.29
N LYS A 19 -9.31 -8.69 -9.07
CA LYS A 19 -8.91 -7.97 -7.87
C LYS A 19 -7.94 -8.83 -7.07
N VAL A 20 -6.73 -8.35 -6.90
CA VAL A 20 -5.70 -9.05 -6.11
C VAL A 20 -5.39 -8.23 -4.86
N LEU A 21 -5.51 -8.87 -3.71
CA LEU A 21 -5.07 -8.31 -2.43
C LEU A 21 -3.65 -8.77 -2.13
N LEU A 22 -2.74 -7.82 -1.99
CA LEU A 22 -1.42 -8.08 -1.41
C LEU A 22 -1.47 -7.69 0.07
N TYR A 23 -1.36 -8.66 0.96
CA TYR A 23 -1.42 -8.41 2.40
C TYR A 23 -0.13 -8.82 3.12
N ALA A 24 0.05 -8.30 4.31
CA ALA A 24 1.10 -8.70 5.24
C ALA A 24 0.65 -8.44 6.68
N SER A 25 1.16 -9.21 7.63
CA SER A 25 0.93 -8.97 9.05
C SER A 25 1.37 -7.56 9.46
N LEU A 26 0.75 -7.02 10.51
CA LEU A 26 1.12 -5.70 11.06
C LEU A 26 2.62 -5.62 11.35
N GLU A 27 3.18 -6.66 11.99
CA GLU A 27 4.60 -6.75 12.31
C GLU A 27 5.49 -6.62 11.06
N ASN A 28 5.19 -7.37 9.99
CA ASN A 28 5.95 -7.29 8.74
C ASN A 28 5.84 -5.91 8.07
N ARG A 29 4.67 -5.29 8.14
CA ARG A 29 4.46 -3.93 7.60
C ARG A 29 5.24 -2.89 8.39
N VAL A 30 5.20 -2.96 9.72
CA VAL A 30 5.99 -2.07 10.62
C VAL A 30 7.47 -2.21 10.31
N LYS A 31 7.98 -3.44 10.24
CA LYS A 31 9.38 -3.70 9.92
C LYS A 31 9.79 -3.09 8.58
N ARG A 32 8.99 -3.25 7.53
CA ARG A 32 9.27 -2.67 6.21
C ARG A 32 9.26 -1.13 6.23
N ILE A 33 8.28 -0.54 6.90
CA ILE A 33 8.18 0.92 7.03
C ILE A 33 9.43 1.43 7.78
N ARG A 34 9.76 0.80 8.90
CA ARG A 34 10.97 1.13 9.66
C ARG A 34 12.22 1.07 8.77
N GLU A 35 12.38 -0.02 8.02
CA GLU A 35 13.51 -0.16 7.11
C GLU A 35 13.60 0.95 6.06
N VAL A 36 12.48 1.42 5.53
CA VAL A 36 12.45 2.51 4.54
C VAL A 36 12.80 3.85 5.16
N TYR A 37 12.26 4.14 6.34
CA TYR A 37 12.37 5.48 6.95
C TYR A 37 13.56 5.64 7.89
N THR A 38 14.23 4.55 8.30
CA THR A 38 15.38 4.61 9.22
C THR A 38 16.70 4.17 8.59
N LYS A 39 16.73 3.70 7.34
CA LYS A 39 17.95 3.34 6.58
C LYS A 39 18.54 4.52 5.81
N GLY A 40 18.86 5.61 6.48
CA GLY A 40 19.54 6.75 5.86
C GLY A 40 20.69 7.26 6.73
N PRO A 41 21.60 8.08 6.17
CA PRO A 41 22.61 8.77 6.97
C PRO A 41 21.94 9.88 7.79
N GLY A 42 21.35 9.50 8.90
CA GLY A 42 20.55 10.33 9.77
C GLY A 42 19.08 9.92 9.72
N GLU A 43 18.64 9.33 10.81
CA GLU A 43 17.22 9.08 11.03
C GLU A 43 16.48 10.41 10.86
N ASN A 44 15.54 10.45 9.92
CA ASN A 44 14.88 11.69 9.55
C ASN A 44 13.74 12.03 10.54
N ILE A 45 14.07 12.00 11.85
CA ILE A 45 13.11 12.25 12.94
C ILE A 45 12.36 13.58 12.73
N PRO A 46 13.01 14.71 12.38
CA PRO A 46 12.29 15.96 12.14
C PRO A 46 11.25 15.88 11.03
N GLU A 47 11.53 15.15 9.95
CA GLU A 47 10.57 14.96 8.85
C GLU A 47 9.41 14.05 9.27
N LEU A 48 9.68 12.97 10.00
CA LEU A 48 8.65 12.10 10.55
C LEU A 48 7.75 12.87 11.52
N GLN A 49 8.33 13.70 12.41
CA GLN A 49 7.56 14.55 13.30
C GLN A 49 6.73 15.59 12.54
N LYS A 50 7.25 16.17 11.47
CA LYS A 50 6.50 17.09 10.61
C LYS A 50 5.34 16.36 9.93
N ALA A 51 5.57 15.15 9.42
CA ALA A 51 4.52 14.32 8.83
C ALA A 51 3.43 13.98 9.86
N THR A 52 3.82 13.58 11.07
CA THR A 52 2.89 13.28 12.16
C THR A 52 2.05 14.51 12.55
N ARG A 53 2.66 15.70 12.64
CA ARG A 53 1.94 16.96 12.90
C ARG A 53 0.89 17.27 11.83
N SER A 54 1.11 16.89 10.59
CA SER A 54 0.12 17.09 9.52
C SER A 54 -1.18 16.29 9.75
N LEU A 55 -1.14 15.29 10.60
CA LEU A 55 -2.29 14.45 10.99
C LEU A 55 -3.07 15.01 12.20
N GLU A 56 -2.67 16.14 12.76
CA GLU A 56 -3.25 16.70 14.00
C GLU A 56 -4.77 16.88 13.91
N LYS A 57 -5.28 17.35 12.77
CA LYS A 57 -6.73 17.51 12.55
C LYS A 57 -7.52 16.20 12.66
N ARG A 58 -6.87 15.06 12.50
CA ARG A 58 -7.50 13.72 12.50
C ARG A 58 -7.23 12.93 13.76
N LEU A 59 -6.02 13.03 14.30
CA LEU A 59 -5.60 12.29 15.49
C LEU A 59 -5.78 13.07 16.78
N GLY A 60 -5.89 14.40 16.69
CA GLY A 60 -5.89 15.29 17.84
C GLY A 60 -4.48 15.62 18.34
N ARG A 61 -4.36 16.80 18.96
CA ARG A 61 -3.06 17.36 19.40
C ARG A 61 -2.33 16.46 20.39
N ALA A 62 -3.03 15.99 21.43
CA ALA A 62 -2.41 15.17 22.48
C ALA A 62 -1.78 13.88 21.92
N ARG A 63 -2.45 13.23 20.96
CA ARG A 63 -1.93 12.01 20.32
C ARG A 63 -0.71 12.32 19.44
N VAL A 64 -0.73 13.42 18.71
CA VAL A 64 0.41 13.85 17.90
C VAL A 64 1.61 14.16 18.77
N GLU A 65 1.43 14.81 19.92
CA GLU A 65 2.50 15.07 20.88
C GLU A 65 3.10 13.76 21.43
N GLU A 66 2.27 12.80 21.81
CA GLU A 66 2.70 11.46 22.24
C GLU A 66 3.54 10.75 21.15
N LEU A 67 3.04 10.70 19.92
CA LEU A 67 3.75 10.09 18.80
C LEU A 67 5.09 10.80 18.51
N ASN A 68 5.14 12.13 18.63
CA ASN A 68 6.37 12.89 18.45
C ASN A 68 7.39 12.63 19.58
N ASN A 69 6.93 12.38 20.80
CA ASN A 69 7.81 11.97 21.91
C ASN A 69 8.40 10.58 21.62
N LEU A 70 7.58 9.61 21.23
CA LEU A 70 8.06 8.28 20.84
C LEU A 70 9.07 8.34 19.68
N LEU A 71 8.86 9.22 18.69
CA LEU A 71 9.85 9.46 17.63
C LEU A 71 11.17 10.00 18.18
N SER A 72 11.12 10.90 19.15
CA SER A 72 12.32 11.45 19.80
C SER A 72 13.08 10.40 20.61
N GLU A 73 12.35 9.44 21.19
CA GLU A 73 12.88 8.28 21.92
C GLU A 73 13.31 7.14 20.98
N ARG A 74 13.13 7.32 19.66
CA ARG A 74 13.42 6.33 18.61
C ARG A 74 12.57 5.06 18.69
N ASP A 75 11.42 5.13 19.35
CA ASP A 75 10.44 4.02 19.33
C ASP A 75 9.56 4.08 18.06
N PHE A 76 10.21 3.82 16.94
CA PHE A 76 9.56 3.82 15.61
C PHE A 76 8.49 2.75 15.49
N ASP A 77 8.71 1.59 16.14
CA ASP A 77 7.80 0.44 16.02
C ASP A 77 6.44 0.76 16.65
N SER A 78 6.43 1.42 17.82
CA SER A 78 5.19 1.90 18.45
C SER A 78 4.47 2.93 17.60
N VAL A 79 5.20 3.90 17.03
CA VAL A 79 4.63 4.95 16.16
C VAL A 79 4.01 4.33 14.92
N PHE A 80 4.74 3.48 14.19
CA PHE A 80 4.24 2.89 12.96
C PHE A 80 3.10 1.90 13.21
N SER A 81 3.19 1.09 14.28
CA SER A 81 2.10 0.21 14.69
C SER A 81 0.83 0.99 14.98
N TYR A 82 0.94 2.09 15.73
CA TYR A 82 -0.19 2.95 16.03
C TYR A 82 -0.81 3.54 14.75
N LEU A 83 0.03 4.15 13.89
CA LEU A 83 -0.44 4.79 12.67
C LEU A 83 -1.10 3.79 11.71
N LEU A 84 -0.53 2.61 11.54
CA LEU A 84 -1.13 1.57 10.72
C LEU A 84 -2.49 1.14 11.30
N ASN A 85 -2.49 0.67 12.54
CA ASN A 85 -3.67 0.04 13.15
C ASN A 85 -4.81 1.03 13.45
N LYS A 86 -4.50 2.25 13.87
CA LYS A 86 -5.50 3.22 14.33
C LYS A 86 -5.86 4.29 13.31
N TYR A 87 -5.05 4.48 12.29
CA TYR A 87 -5.30 5.51 11.29
C TYR A 87 -5.40 4.96 9.87
N TYR A 88 -4.35 4.30 9.37
CA TYR A 88 -4.33 3.90 7.95
C TYR A 88 -5.22 2.70 7.65
N ASP A 89 -5.16 1.63 8.43
CA ASP A 89 -5.95 0.42 8.17
C ASP A 89 -7.46 0.69 8.21
N PRO A 90 -8.00 1.42 9.21
CA PRO A 90 -9.40 1.82 9.19
C PRO A 90 -9.76 2.75 8.02
N LEU A 91 -8.84 3.68 7.65
CA LEU A 91 -9.06 4.63 6.56
C LEU A 91 -9.18 3.93 5.20
N TYR A 92 -8.33 2.93 4.96
CA TYR A 92 -8.27 2.18 3.72
C TYR A 92 -9.05 0.87 3.75
N ARG A 93 -9.71 0.56 4.86
CA ARG A 93 -10.41 -0.72 5.10
C ARG A 93 -9.48 -1.91 4.81
N TYR A 94 -8.21 -1.79 5.25
CA TYR A 94 -7.23 -2.82 5.01
C TYR A 94 -7.60 -4.08 5.82
N PRO A 95 -7.75 -5.26 5.18
CA PRO A 95 -8.11 -6.48 5.88
C PRO A 95 -6.90 -7.08 6.61
N ASP A 96 -7.15 -7.72 7.76
CA ASP A 96 -6.11 -8.36 8.59
C ASP A 96 -5.62 -9.71 8.03
N GLY A 97 -5.84 -9.98 6.77
CA GLY A 97 -5.44 -11.24 6.15
C GLY A 97 -6.13 -11.45 4.80
N PRO A 98 -6.22 -12.71 4.34
CA PRO A 98 -6.90 -13.02 3.09
C PRO A 98 -8.38 -12.63 3.17
N SER A 99 -8.93 -12.13 2.07
CA SER A 99 -10.31 -11.67 1.99
C SER A 99 -11.01 -12.26 0.78
N HIS A 100 -12.26 -12.71 0.98
CA HIS A 100 -13.12 -13.24 -0.09
C HIS A 100 -13.67 -12.17 -1.04
N GLU A 101 -13.41 -10.90 -0.76
CA GLU A 101 -13.77 -9.80 -1.67
C GLU A 101 -12.80 -9.67 -2.85
N TYR A 102 -11.74 -10.45 -2.87
CA TYR A 102 -10.68 -10.45 -3.88
C TYR A 102 -10.60 -11.81 -4.56
N ASP A 103 -10.28 -11.82 -5.85
CA ASP A 103 -10.09 -13.04 -6.64
C ASP A 103 -8.85 -13.83 -6.19
N LEU A 104 -7.85 -13.11 -5.67
CA LEU A 104 -6.66 -13.68 -5.07
C LEU A 104 -6.19 -12.83 -3.89
N SER A 105 -5.81 -13.48 -2.79
CA SER A 105 -5.15 -12.83 -1.66
C SER A 105 -3.77 -13.43 -1.45
N VAL A 106 -2.71 -12.63 -1.58
CA VAL A 106 -1.31 -13.07 -1.53
C VAL A 106 -0.62 -12.53 -0.29
N ASP A 107 -0.06 -13.41 0.55
CA ASP A 107 0.80 -13.01 1.67
C ASP A 107 2.18 -12.57 1.13
N THR A 108 2.52 -11.32 1.38
CA THR A 108 3.79 -10.75 0.95
C THR A 108 4.92 -10.93 1.98
N LYS A 109 4.75 -11.78 2.99
CA LYS A 109 5.82 -12.11 3.96
C LYS A 109 7.08 -12.62 3.24
N ASP A 110 6.88 -13.52 2.29
CA ASP A 110 7.93 -14.01 1.38
C ASP A 110 7.65 -13.50 -0.03
N MET A 111 8.43 -12.52 -0.47
CA MET A 111 8.25 -11.89 -1.78
C MET A 111 8.44 -12.87 -2.95
N LYS A 112 9.31 -13.87 -2.82
CA LYS A 112 9.52 -14.86 -3.89
C LYS A 112 8.28 -15.72 -4.09
N LYS A 113 7.71 -16.21 -2.98
CA LYS A 113 6.46 -16.97 -3.02
C LYS A 113 5.31 -16.12 -3.54
N ALA A 114 5.20 -14.89 -3.05
CA ALA A 114 4.16 -13.96 -3.50
C ALA A 114 4.22 -13.73 -5.02
N VAL A 115 5.41 -13.54 -5.59
CA VAL A 115 5.60 -13.40 -7.04
C VAL A 115 5.20 -14.69 -7.77
N GLN A 116 5.57 -15.87 -7.25
CA GLN A 116 5.20 -17.15 -7.85
C GLN A 116 3.68 -17.37 -7.85
N GLU A 117 3.00 -17.10 -6.73
CA GLU A 117 1.55 -17.23 -6.62
C GLU A 117 0.84 -16.28 -7.59
N LEU A 118 1.28 -15.02 -7.66
CA LEU A 118 0.73 -14.04 -8.57
C LEU A 118 0.95 -14.42 -10.03
N THR A 119 2.16 -14.89 -10.37
CA THR A 119 2.49 -15.35 -11.73
C THR A 119 1.63 -16.54 -12.12
N CYS A 120 1.50 -17.52 -11.24
CA CYS A 120 0.64 -18.68 -11.46
C CYS A 120 -0.82 -18.27 -11.66
N PHE A 121 -1.34 -17.37 -10.86
CA PHE A 121 -2.69 -16.83 -11.02
C PHE A 121 -2.90 -16.20 -12.39
N ILE A 122 -1.97 -15.28 -12.79
CA ILE A 122 -2.06 -14.58 -14.08
C ILE A 122 -1.99 -15.57 -15.25
N GLN A 123 -1.13 -16.58 -15.20
CA GLN A 123 -0.98 -17.58 -16.26
C GLN A 123 -2.21 -18.49 -16.43
N ASN A 124 -2.99 -18.66 -15.38
CA ASN A 124 -4.21 -19.46 -15.40
C ASN A 124 -5.47 -18.62 -15.64
N LEU A 125 -5.36 -17.32 -15.84
CA LEU A 125 -6.49 -16.51 -16.25
C LEU A 125 -6.95 -16.95 -17.65
N PRO A 126 -8.29 -17.01 -17.91
CA PRO A 126 -8.77 -17.22 -19.27
C PRO A 126 -8.11 -16.20 -20.18
N GLU A 127 -7.58 -16.66 -21.31
CA GLU A 127 -7.02 -15.74 -22.29
C GLU A 127 -8.07 -14.67 -22.59
N TYR A 128 -7.76 -13.44 -22.23
CA TYR A 128 -8.50 -12.31 -22.71
C TYR A 128 -8.38 -12.36 -24.22
N GLU A 129 -9.48 -12.60 -24.94
CA GLU A 129 -9.49 -12.45 -26.39
C GLU A 129 -8.99 -11.03 -26.67
N HIS A 130 -7.76 -10.95 -27.16
CA HIS A 130 -7.02 -9.74 -27.44
C HIS A 130 -7.62 -8.93 -28.58
N THR A 131 -8.90 -8.62 -28.53
CA THR A 131 -9.54 -7.76 -29.52
C THR A 131 -9.13 -6.29 -29.39
N ASP A 132 -8.49 -5.87 -28.28
CA ASP A 132 -8.13 -4.45 -28.08
C ASP A 132 -6.65 -4.15 -27.83
N LEU A 133 -5.77 -5.14 -27.66
CA LEU A 133 -4.34 -4.88 -27.48
C LEU A 133 -3.60 -4.52 -28.78
N GLY A 134 -4.23 -4.64 -29.93
CA GLY A 134 -3.69 -4.13 -31.20
C GLY A 134 -3.42 -2.63 -31.19
N ARG A 135 -4.13 -1.86 -30.36
CA ARG A 135 -3.88 -0.42 -30.21
C ARG A 135 -2.69 -0.11 -29.28
N TYR A 136 -2.35 -1.00 -28.35
CA TYR A 136 -1.25 -0.78 -27.41
C TYR A 136 0.12 -0.96 -28.06
N SER A 137 0.24 -1.84 -29.04
CA SER A 137 1.48 -2.03 -29.83
C SER A 137 1.75 -0.84 -30.76
N GLN A 138 0.71 -0.21 -31.31
CA GLN A 138 0.84 1.01 -32.13
C GLN A 138 1.29 2.22 -31.32
N TRP A 139 0.91 2.32 -30.04
CA TRP A 139 1.32 3.43 -29.17
C TRP A 139 2.81 3.34 -28.78
N LYS A 140 3.37 2.11 -28.66
CA LYS A 140 4.80 1.90 -28.39
C LYS A 140 5.69 2.21 -29.60
N SER A 141 5.22 1.94 -30.81
CA SER A 141 5.96 2.22 -32.04
C SER A 141 5.94 3.69 -32.47
N ALA A 142 5.02 4.50 -31.95
CA ALA A 142 4.94 5.93 -32.24
C ALA A 142 5.83 6.82 -31.35
N ARG A 143 6.62 6.24 -30.45
CA ARG A 143 7.53 6.92 -29.51
C ARG A 143 9.03 6.63 -29.71
N ASN A 144 9.40 5.94 -30.81
CA ASN A 144 10.81 5.78 -31.18
C ASN A 144 11.16 6.75 -32.34
#